data_9d06be248d991768c821769a64235569
#
_entry.id   9d06be248d991768c821769a64235569
#
_cell.length_a   1.000
_cell.length_b   1.000
_cell.length_c   1.000
_cell.angle_alpha   90.00
_cell.angle_beta   90.00
_cell.angle_gamma   90.00
#
_symmetry.space_group_name_H-M   'P 1'
#
loop_
_entity.id
_entity.type
_entity.pdbx_description
1 polymer ?
#
loop_
_entity_poly.entity_id
_entity_poly.type
_entity_poly.pdbx_seq_one_letter_code
_entity_poly.pdbx_strand_id
1 'polypeptide(L)'
;MSETTTPLPQRYQLFDMARGVAILAMVVFHVAWDLYYFGFSPTDVTTDPPWVAFQKTILTSFLLLVGGGLVLAHGKGIRWRGFWRRFAILLVAALLVTAGTYWMFPDYFVFFGVLHAIALFSLMALPALRLTGWQALLLGTAVVLASFTFTDTIFTQRQLAWIGFWPVSPPTADLVPILPWFGVVLIGMGGMRLVLTSQIAVRFQAFHSREPAVRGLAFLGRWSLPFYVLHQPVIIGILWALMQLQSPVLTPPIAQTDQAVSFSASCQQSCEAAGGETGHCTRYCSCALDQIETGNLWDAIDLASRTAEQQVKIDALTKLCRAMAN
;
A
#
# COMPACT_ATOMS: atom_id res chain seq x y z
N MET A 1 19.78 -33.00 40.41
CA MET A 1 19.48 -31.68 39.81
C MET A 1 18.84 -31.92 38.48
N SER A 2 17.50 -31.91 38.41
CA SER A 2 16.76 -32.07 37.14
C SER A 2 16.76 -30.71 36.40
N GLU A 3 17.48 -30.62 35.31
CA GLU A 3 17.35 -29.50 34.38
C GLU A 3 15.91 -29.44 33.89
N THR A 4 15.17 -28.46 34.35
CA THR A 4 13.89 -28.06 33.76
C THR A 4 14.17 -27.43 32.40
N THR A 5 14.25 -28.27 31.36
CA THR A 5 14.23 -27.83 29.97
C THR A 5 12.90 -27.11 29.72
N THR A 6 12.95 -25.78 29.72
CA THR A 6 11.80 -24.94 29.29
C THR A 6 11.41 -25.38 27.88
N PRO A 7 10.18 -25.88 27.65
CA PRO A 7 9.77 -26.31 26.33
C PRO A 7 9.85 -25.11 25.38
N LEU A 8 10.54 -25.30 24.24
CA LEU A 8 10.60 -24.33 23.17
C LEU A 8 9.17 -23.90 22.80
N PRO A 9 8.92 -22.63 22.51
CA PRO A 9 7.59 -22.16 22.18
C PRO A 9 7.05 -22.96 21.00
N GLN A 10 5.90 -23.62 21.22
CA GLN A 10 5.25 -24.46 20.23
C GLN A 10 4.94 -23.60 18.97
N ARG A 11 5.54 -23.97 17.84
CA ARG A 11 5.33 -23.27 16.57
C ARG A 11 4.16 -23.91 15.83
N TYR A 12 3.30 -23.10 15.26
CA TYR A 12 2.14 -23.53 14.49
C TYR A 12 2.46 -23.43 13.00
N GLN A 13 2.83 -24.56 12.37
CA GLN A 13 3.23 -24.60 10.96
C GLN A 13 2.14 -24.06 10.04
N LEU A 14 0.88 -24.38 10.32
CA LEU A 14 -0.26 -23.88 9.55
C LEU A 14 -0.37 -22.35 9.58
N PHE A 15 -0.06 -21.73 10.73
CA PHE A 15 -0.07 -20.29 10.87
C PHE A 15 1.09 -19.61 10.12
N ASP A 16 2.28 -20.21 10.18
CA ASP A 16 3.43 -19.75 9.41
C ASP A 16 3.17 -19.91 7.91
N MET A 17 2.54 -21.01 7.47
CA MET A 17 2.13 -21.21 6.09
C MET A 17 1.13 -20.14 5.61
N ALA A 18 0.11 -19.83 6.42
CA ALA A 18 -0.86 -18.78 6.08
C ALA A 18 -0.17 -17.40 5.89
N ARG A 19 0.82 -17.08 6.73
CA ARG A 19 1.66 -15.87 6.53
C ARG A 19 2.45 -15.93 5.23
N GLY A 20 3.01 -17.11 4.90
CA GLY A 20 3.75 -17.30 3.66
C GLY A 20 2.89 -17.10 2.42
N VAL A 21 1.64 -17.58 2.43
CA VAL A 21 0.67 -17.34 1.35
C VAL A 21 0.37 -15.84 1.22
N ALA A 22 0.15 -15.14 2.34
CA ALA A 22 -0.10 -13.70 2.32
C ALA A 22 1.10 -12.90 1.77
N ILE A 23 2.33 -13.27 2.12
CA ILE A 23 3.56 -12.67 1.55
C ILE A 23 3.65 -12.92 0.05
N LEU A 24 3.41 -14.15 -0.39
CA LEU A 24 3.45 -14.48 -1.82
C LEU A 24 2.41 -13.69 -2.62
N ALA A 25 1.18 -13.60 -2.11
CA ALA A 25 0.12 -12.80 -2.72
C ALA A 25 0.51 -11.31 -2.79
N MET A 26 1.12 -10.77 -1.74
CA MET A 26 1.63 -9.39 -1.71
C MET A 26 2.71 -9.16 -2.78
N VAL A 27 3.67 -10.09 -2.91
CA VAL A 27 4.73 -9.99 -3.95
C VAL A 27 4.10 -10.00 -5.34
N VAL A 28 3.12 -10.87 -5.60
CA VAL A 28 2.39 -10.92 -6.89
C VAL A 28 1.70 -9.58 -7.18
N PHE A 29 1.03 -8.99 -6.19
CA PHE A 29 0.39 -7.68 -6.34
C PHE A 29 1.42 -6.59 -6.69
N HIS A 30 2.54 -6.52 -5.97
CA HIS A 30 3.57 -5.52 -6.22
C HIS A 30 4.30 -5.71 -7.55
N VAL A 31 4.53 -6.95 -7.98
CA VAL A 31 5.05 -7.21 -9.34
C VAL A 31 4.10 -6.65 -10.40
N ALA A 32 2.79 -6.89 -10.26
CA ALA A 32 1.81 -6.36 -11.20
C ALA A 32 1.75 -4.82 -11.16
N TRP A 33 1.86 -4.21 -9.97
CA TRP A 33 1.92 -2.76 -9.79
C TRP A 33 3.17 -2.17 -10.44
N ASP A 34 4.34 -2.78 -10.21
CA ASP A 34 5.60 -2.31 -10.78
C ASP A 34 5.62 -2.47 -12.32
N LEU A 35 5.06 -3.58 -12.85
CA LEU A 35 4.92 -3.77 -14.29
C LEU A 35 4.05 -2.68 -14.93
N TYR A 36 2.97 -2.25 -14.27
CA TYR A 36 2.17 -1.12 -14.69
C TYR A 36 2.97 0.19 -14.58
N TYR A 37 3.60 0.44 -13.43
CA TYR A 37 4.39 1.64 -13.17
C TYR A 37 5.51 1.87 -14.20
N PHE A 38 6.20 0.80 -14.61
CA PHE A 38 7.27 0.85 -15.62
C PHE A 38 6.74 0.71 -17.06
N GLY A 39 5.43 0.69 -17.29
CA GLY A 39 4.84 0.63 -18.62
C GLY A 39 4.88 -0.72 -19.33
N PHE A 40 5.21 -1.80 -18.63
CA PHE A 40 5.18 -3.16 -19.18
C PHE A 40 3.77 -3.77 -19.21
N SER A 41 2.81 -3.18 -18.51
CA SER A 41 1.40 -3.62 -18.48
C SER A 41 0.47 -2.42 -18.67
N PRO A 42 -0.60 -2.54 -19.48
CA PRO A 42 -1.59 -1.48 -19.64
C PRO A 42 -2.60 -1.43 -18.47
N THR A 43 -2.63 -2.43 -17.60
CA THR A 43 -3.64 -2.55 -16.54
C THR A 43 -3.23 -1.77 -15.30
N ASP A 44 -4.01 -0.72 -14.97
CA ASP A 44 -3.87 0.01 -13.71
C ASP A 44 -4.43 -0.83 -12.55
N VAL A 45 -3.54 -1.48 -11.81
CA VAL A 45 -3.90 -2.33 -10.66
C VAL A 45 -4.46 -1.53 -9.48
N THR A 46 -4.35 -0.20 -9.47
CA THR A 46 -4.86 0.65 -8.39
C THR A 46 -6.33 0.99 -8.56
N THR A 47 -6.84 0.94 -9.78
CA THR A 47 -8.22 1.28 -10.15
C THR A 47 -9.03 0.07 -10.63
N ASP A 48 -8.37 -0.96 -11.15
CA ASP A 48 -9.02 -2.17 -11.66
C ASP A 48 -9.68 -2.99 -10.52
N PRO A 49 -11.02 -3.22 -10.55
CA PRO A 49 -11.76 -3.78 -9.44
C PRO A 49 -11.25 -5.14 -8.91
N PRO A 50 -10.88 -6.12 -9.74
CA PRO A 50 -10.25 -7.37 -9.29
C PRO A 50 -8.97 -7.15 -8.49
N TRP A 51 -8.09 -6.26 -8.95
CA TRP A 51 -6.82 -5.96 -8.29
C TRP A 51 -7.02 -5.19 -6.98
N VAL A 52 -7.95 -4.25 -6.94
CA VAL A 52 -8.35 -3.54 -5.71
C VAL A 52 -8.92 -4.53 -4.68
N ALA A 53 -9.76 -5.48 -5.11
CA ALA A 53 -10.27 -6.53 -4.22
C ALA A 53 -9.16 -7.45 -3.72
N PHE A 54 -8.19 -7.80 -4.58
CA PHE A 54 -7.04 -8.61 -4.23
C PHE A 54 -6.15 -7.90 -3.20
N GLN A 55 -5.83 -6.62 -3.40
CA GLN A 55 -5.09 -5.77 -2.45
C GLN A 55 -5.75 -5.75 -1.06
N LYS A 56 -7.06 -5.50 -1.03
CA LYS A 56 -7.83 -5.49 0.23
C LYS A 56 -7.83 -6.86 0.91
N THR A 57 -7.88 -7.94 0.15
CA THR A 57 -7.82 -9.32 0.65
C THR A 57 -6.46 -9.62 1.28
N ILE A 58 -5.36 -9.19 0.63
CA ILE A 58 -4.00 -9.31 1.15
C ILE A 58 -3.88 -8.58 2.49
N LEU A 59 -4.29 -7.29 2.52
CA LEU A 59 -4.24 -6.47 3.74
C LEU A 59 -5.07 -7.07 4.88
N THR A 60 -6.30 -7.49 4.58
CA THR A 60 -7.18 -8.17 5.54
C THR A 60 -6.51 -9.43 6.10
N SER A 61 -5.92 -10.26 5.24
CA SER A 61 -5.23 -11.48 5.64
C SER A 61 -4.06 -11.19 6.58
N PHE A 62 -3.23 -10.19 6.28
CA PHE A 62 -2.14 -9.78 7.15
C PHE A 62 -2.63 -9.32 8.52
N LEU A 63 -3.65 -8.49 8.58
CA LEU A 63 -4.17 -7.94 9.84
C LEU A 63 -4.87 -9.00 10.69
N LEU A 64 -5.61 -9.94 10.08
CA LEU A 64 -6.13 -11.13 10.78
C LEU A 64 -4.99 -11.96 11.40
N LEU A 65 -3.92 -12.17 10.64
CA LEU A 65 -2.73 -12.89 11.11
C LEU A 65 -1.96 -12.11 12.19
N VAL A 66 -1.97 -10.78 12.18
CA VAL A 66 -1.42 -9.96 13.28
C VAL A 66 -2.21 -10.21 14.55
N GLY A 67 -3.54 -10.13 14.49
CA GLY A 67 -4.42 -10.38 15.64
C GLY A 67 -4.28 -11.80 16.19
N GLY A 68 -4.32 -12.81 15.32
CA GLY A 68 -4.10 -14.21 15.70
C GLY A 68 -2.71 -14.43 16.30
N GLY A 69 -1.68 -13.81 15.74
CA GLY A 69 -0.31 -13.89 16.22
C GLY A 69 -0.11 -13.27 17.61
N LEU A 70 -0.82 -12.19 17.94
CA LEU A 70 -0.81 -11.60 19.29
C LEU A 70 -1.39 -12.57 20.31
N VAL A 71 -2.50 -13.26 19.99
CA VAL A 71 -3.09 -14.28 20.87
C VAL A 71 -2.13 -15.46 21.08
N LEU A 72 -1.51 -15.97 20.01
CA LEU A 72 -0.54 -17.07 20.11
C LEU A 72 0.70 -16.69 20.92
N ALA A 73 1.14 -15.43 20.80
CA ALA A 73 2.34 -14.95 21.48
C ALA A 73 2.10 -14.59 22.94
N HIS A 74 0.93 -14.04 23.29
CA HIS A 74 0.67 -13.35 24.56
C HIS A 74 -0.61 -13.82 25.26
N GLY A 75 -1.38 -14.77 24.71
CA GLY A 75 -2.66 -15.21 25.25
C GLY A 75 -2.61 -15.84 26.65
N LYS A 76 -1.43 -16.33 27.09
CA LYS A 76 -1.17 -16.85 28.45
C LYS A 76 -0.47 -15.81 29.36
N GLY A 77 -0.29 -14.59 28.90
CA GLY A 77 0.40 -13.51 29.61
C GLY A 77 1.35 -12.74 28.68
N ILE A 78 1.48 -11.44 28.92
CA ILE A 78 2.27 -10.56 28.05
C ILE A 78 3.76 -10.78 28.32
N ARG A 79 4.48 -11.22 27.33
CA ARG A 79 5.94 -11.36 27.34
C ARG A 79 6.58 -10.03 26.93
N TRP A 80 6.68 -9.08 27.85
CA TRP A 80 7.06 -7.69 27.61
C TRP A 80 8.37 -7.53 26.82
N ARG A 81 9.43 -8.26 27.19
CA ARG A 81 10.72 -8.18 26.47
C ARG A 81 10.59 -8.60 25.01
N GLY A 82 9.84 -9.65 24.72
CA GLY A 82 9.58 -10.12 23.36
C GLY A 82 8.69 -9.15 22.58
N PHE A 83 7.68 -8.58 23.24
CA PHE A 83 6.78 -7.59 22.68
C PHE A 83 7.54 -6.32 22.23
N TRP A 84 8.29 -5.70 23.15
CA TRP A 84 9.02 -4.46 22.86
C TRP A 84 10.11 -4.64 21.81
N ARG A 85 10.82 -5.80 21.83
CA ARG A 85 11.78 -6.12 20.76
C ARG A 85 11.11 -6.19 19.39
N ARG A 86 9.96 -6.87 19.29
CA ARG A 86 9.21 -6.97 18.01
C ARG A 86 8.66 -5.61 17.59
N PHE A 87 8.10 -4.86 18.54
CA PHE A 87 7.59 -3.51 18.30
C PHE A 87 8.69 -2.58 17.76
N ALA A 88 9.86 -2.56 18.39
CA ALA A 88 10.99 -1.76 17.92
C ALA A 88 11.45 -2.14 16.51
N ILE A 89 11.53 -3.44 16.21
CA ILE A 89 11.90 -3.92 14.86
C ILE A 89 10.85 -3.46 13.83
N LEU A 90 9.57 -3.56 14.13
CA LEU A 90 8.48 -3.10 13.26
C LEU A 90 8.54 -1.59 13.04
N LEU A 91 8.77 -0.83 14.11
CA LEU A 91 8.87 0.63 14.04
C LEU A 91 10.06 1.07 13.20
N VAL A 92 11.24 0.45 13.39
CA VAL A 92 12.42 0.73 12.56
C VAL A 92 12.14 0.39 11.09
N ALA A 93 11.53 -0.76 10.81
CA ALA A 93 11.17 -1.14 9.45
C ALA A 93 10.16 -0.16 8.82
N ALA A 94 9.16 0.31 9.60
CA ALA A 94 8.20 1.32 9.16
C ALA A 94 8.89 2.65 8.80
N LEU A 95 9.79 3.13 9.66
CA LEU A 95 10.56 4.36 9.42
C LEU A 95 11.49 4.24 8.21
N LEU A 96 12.09 3.07 7.98
CA LEU A 96 12.89 2.82 6.77
C LEU A 96 12.05 2.88 5.50
N VAL A 97 10.83 2.35 5.51
CA VAL A 97 9.89 2.46 4.38
C VAL A 97 9.50 3.92 4.16
N THR A 98 9.18 4.67 5.22
CA THR A 98 8.89 6.12 5.10
C THR A 98 10.07 6.87 4.52
N ALA A 99 11.28 6.68 5.03
CA ALA A 99 12.46 7.37 4.55
C ALA A 99 12.78 7.02 3.09
N GLY A 100 12.69 5.73 2.72
CA GLY A 100 12.91 5.26 1.36
C GLY A 100 11.88 5.82 0.38
N THR A 101 10.59 5.77 0.72
CA THR A 101 9.53 6.31 -0.13
C THR A 101 9.55 7.84 -0.19
N TYR A 102 9.90 8.53 0.90
CA TYR A 102 10.09 9.99 0.89
C TYR A 102 11.23 10.42 -0.06
N TRP A 103 12.31 9.64 -0.10
CA TRP A 103 13.41 9.91 -1.01
C TRP A 103 13.05 9.66 -2.48
N MET A 104 12.25 8.62 -2.76
CA MET A 104 11.85 8.25 -4.14
C MET A 104 10.65 9.05 -4.64
N PHE A 105 9.66 9.32 -3.78
CA PHE A 105 8.37 9.91 -4.12
C PHE A 105 7.94 10.93 -3.05
N PRO A 106 8.55 12.14 -2.98
CA PRO A 106 8.31 13.11 -1.89
C PRO A 106 6.84 13.50 -1.70
N ASP A 107 6.07 13.55 -2.79
CA ASP A 107 4.65 13.93 -2.76
C ASP A 107 3.73 12.78 -2.35
N TYR A 108 4.16 11.53 -2.58
CA TYR A 108 3.39 10.30 -2.38
C TYR A 108 4.00 9.34 -1.34
N PHE A 109 4.91 9.81 -0.49
CA PHE A 109 5.59 8.93 0.45
C PHE A 109 4.63 8.26 1.45
N VAL A 110 5.03 7.11 1.96
CA VAL A 110 4.30 6.35 2.97
C VAL A 110 4.48 6.99 4.34
N PHE A 111 3.50 7.74 4.81
CA PHE A 111 3.52 8.34 6.15
C PHE A 111 2.85 7.46 7.21
N PHE A 112 1.87 6.61 6.83
CA PHE A 112 1.20 5.67 7.73
C PHE A 112 0.75 4.40 6.97
N GLY A 113 1.71 3.58 6.55
CA GLY A 113 1.45 2.33 5.83
C GLY A 113 1.25 1.13 6.75
N VAL A 114 1.18 -0.07 6.14
CA VAL A 114 0.92 -1.35 6.83
C VAL A 114 1.82 -1.59 8.03
N LEU A 115 3.14 -1.32 7.97
CA LEU A 115 4.05 -1.56 9.10
C LEU A 115 3.79 -0.62 10.28
N HIS A 116 3.45 0.66 10.01
CA HIS A 116 3.04 1.63 11.02
C HIS A 116 1.75 1.15 11.72
N ALA A 117 0.77 0.74 10.91
CA ALA A 117 -0.50 0.20 11.40
C ALA A 117 -0.28 -1.04 12.27
N ILE A 118 0.54 -2.02 11.83
CA ILE A 118 0.83 -3.22 12.61
C ILE A 118 1.50 -2.89 13.94
N ALA A 119 2.44 -1.94 13.96
CA ALA A 119 3.08 -1.50 15.20
C ALA A 119 2.06 -0.88 16.15
N LEU A 120 1.29 0.12 15.70
CA LEU A 120 0.27 0.79 16.50
C LEU A 120 -0.83 -0.17 16.95
N PHE A 121 -1.36 -0.99 16.03
CA PHE A 121 -2.43 -1.95 16.35
C PHE A 121 -1.97 -3.02 17.32
N SER A 122 -0.70 -3.45 17.26
CA SER A 122 -0.15 -4.38 18.24
C SER A 122 -0.16 -3.79 19.65
N LEU A 123 0.12 -2.49 19.79
CA LEU A 123 0.05 -1.78 21.06
C LEU A 123 -1.40 -1.60 21.54
N MET A 124 -2.27 -1.11 20.65
CA MET A 124 -3.70 -0.89 20.94
C MET A 124 -4.43 -2.19 21.30
N ALA A 125 -3.99 -3.33 20.75
CA ALA A 125 -4.60 -4.64 20.98
C ALA A 125 -4.20 -5.28 22.35
N LEU A 126 -3.22 -4.75 23.08
CA LEU A 126 -2.81 -5.32 24.38
C LEU A 126 -3.95 -5.41 25.40
N PRO A 127 -4.79 -4.37 25.62
CA PRO A 127 -5.95 -4.49 26.49
C PRO A 127 -6.94 -5.56 26.02
N ALA A 128 -7.13 -5.69 24.69
CA ALA A 128 -8.03 -6.65 24.09
C ALA A 128 -7.59 -8.12 24.29
N LEU A 129 -6.34 -8.36 24.70
CA LEU A 129 -5.90 -9.70 25.13
C LEU A 129 -6.64 -10.23 26.37
N ARG A 130 -7.42 -9.42 27.07
CA ARG A 130 -8.29 -9.85 28.18
C ARG A 130 -9.68 -10.28 27.74
N LEU A 131 -10.09 -9.90 26.54
CA LEU A 131 -11.42 -10.20 25.99
C LEU A 131 -11.54 -11.69 25.66
N THR A 132 -12.74 -12.24 25.78
CA THR A 132 -13.07 -13.57 25.24
C THR A 132 -13.07 -13.54 23.70
N GLY A 133 -13.10 -14.73 23.04
CA GLY A 133 -13.16 -14.81 21.60
C GLY A 133 -14.34 -14.03 21.00
N TRP A 134 -15.54 -14.23 21.57
CA TRP A 134 -16.75 -13.55 21.11
C TRP A 134 -16.76 -12.06 21.37
N GLN A 135 -16.26 -11.61 22.52
CA GLN A 135 -16.14 -10.17 22.81
C GLN A 135 -15.20 -9.47 21.82
N ALA A 136 -14.06 -10.10 21.49
CA ALA A 136 -13.13 -9.55 20.52
C ALA A 136 -13.73 -9.50 19.10
N LEU A 137 -14.50 -10.54 18.69
CA LEU A 137 -15.24 -10.52 17.42
C LEU A 137 -16.29 -9.40 17.37
N LEU A 138 -17.12 -9.28 18.41
CA LEU A 138 -18.17 -8.25 18.48
C LEU A 138 -17.55 -6.84 18.44
N LEU A 139 -16.52 -6.59 19.24
CA LEU A 139 -15.83 -5.30 19.26
C LEU A 139 -15.18 -5.01 17.92
N GLY A 140 -14.50 -6.00 17.31
CA GLY A 140 -13.88 -5.84 16.00
C GLY A 140 -14.91 -5.53 14.91
N THR A 141 -16.04 -6.23 14.90
CA THR A 141 -17.15 -5.96 13.97
C THR A 141 -17.72 -4.55 14.20
N ALA A 142 -17.92 -4.14 15.47
CA ALA A 142 -18.39 -2.79 15.79
C ALA A 142 -17.43 -1.71 15.28
N VAL A 143 -16.11 -1.90 15.44
CA VAL A 143 -15.08 -0.98 14.91
C VAL A 143 -15.12 -0.90 13.38
N VAL A 144 -15.30 -2.04 12.69
CA VAL A 144 -15.46 -2.04 11.23
C VAL A 144 -16.73 -1.31 10.81
N LEU A 145 -17.87 -1.55 11.47
CA LEU A 145 -19.12 -0.89 11.15
C LEU A 145 -19.08 0.62 11.45
N ALA A 146 -18.39 1.03 12.51
CA ALA A 146 -18.24 2.44 12.86
C ALA A 146 -17.56 3.26 11.76
N SER A 147 -16.71 2.65 10.93
CA SER A 147 -16.06 3.35 9.81
C SER A 147 -17.01 3.81 8.71
N PHE A 148 -18.23 3.26 8.65
CA PHE A 148 -19.24 3.62 7.66
C PHE A 148 -20.25 4.66 8.17
N THR A 149 -20.15 5.09 9.46
CA THR A 149 -21.15 5.96 10.08
C THR A 149 -20.83 7.45 9.96
N PHE A 150 -19.57 7.79 9.73
CA PHE A 150 -19.10 9.17 9.74
C PHE A 150 -17.95 9.37 8.77
N THR A 151 -17.95 10.50 8.04
CA THR A 151 -16.83 10.99 7.23
C THR A 151 -16.76 12.50 7.32
N ASP A 152 -15.54 13.07 7.37
CA ASP A 152 -15.32 14.50 7.38
C ASP A 152 -14.01 14.83 6.63
N THR A 153 -14.01 15.94 5.90
CA THR A 153 -12.88 16.41 5.10
C THR A 153 -11.65 16.79 5.93
N ILE A 154 -11.82 17.09 7.22
CA ILE A 154 -10.70 17.37 8.14
C ILE A 154 -9.73 16.15 8.22
N PHE A 155 -10.24 14.94 8.08
CA PHE A 155 -9.45 13.71 8.10
C PHE A 155 -8.69 13.44 6.79
N THR A 156 -8.89 14.23 5.74
CA THR A 156 -8.06 14.17 4.53
C THR A 156 -6.66 14.76 4.75
N GLN A 157 -6.49 15.58 5.79
CA GLN A 157 -5.16 16.10 6.16
C GLN A 157 -4.24 14.98 6.61
N ARG A 158 -2.98 14.98 6.17
CA ARG A 158 -1.98 13.92 6.49
C ARG A 158 -1.87 13.62 8.00
N GLN A 159 -2.00 14.66 8.84
CA GLN A 159 -1.90 14.56 10.30
C GLN A 159 -3.05 13.76 10.94
N LEU A 160 -4.21 13.67 10.28
CA LEU A 160 -5.42 13.01 10.78
C LEU A 160 -5.85 11.80 9.92
N ALA A 161 -5.29 11.65 8.74
CA ALA A 161 -5.67 10.60 7.78
C ALA A 161 -5.49 9.18 8.31
N TRP A 162 -4.56 8.97 9.23
CA TRP A 162 -4.32 7.68 9.88
C TRP A 162 -5.48 7.21 10.77
N ILE A 163 -6.48 8.08 11.08
CA ILE A 163 -7.69 7.71 11.83
C ILE A 163 -8.67 6.97 10.94
N GLY A 164 -8.94 7.44 9.70
CA GLY A 164 -9.72 6.71 8.69
C GLY A 164 -11.13 7.23 8.40
N PHE A 165 -11.49 8.44 8.82
CA PHE A 165 -12.81 9.05 8.55
C PHE A 165 -12.82 10.01 7.34
N TRP A 166 -11.84 9.93 6.47
CA TRP A 166 -11.76 10.77 5.28
C TRP A 166 -12.73 10.30 4.18
N PRO A 167 -13.40 11.21 3.45
CA PRO A 167 -14.23 10.86 2.29
C PRO A 167 -13.38 10.48 1.08
N VAL A 168 -12.19 11.09 0.95
CA VAL A 168 -11.20 10.80 -0.10
C VAL A 168 -9.84 10.61 0.56
N SER A 169 -9.15 9.53 0.20
CA SER A 169 -7.80 9.25 0.71
C SER A 169 -6.82 10.35 0.28
N PRO A 170 -5.97 10.86 1.18
CA PRO A 170 -4.88 11.73 0.77
C PRO A 170 -3.88 10.96 -0.11
N PRO A 171 -3.14 11.67 -0.98
CA PRO A 171 -2.14 11.05 -1.85
C PRO A 171 -1.00 10.44 -1.03
N THR A 172 -0.84 9.12 -1.18
CA THR A 172 0.24 8.34 -0.56
C THR A 172 0.30 6.95 -1.19
N ALA A 173 1.48 6.36 -1.24
CA ALA A 173 1.69 5.03 -1.80
C ALA A 173 1.10 3.89 -0.95
N ASP A 174 0.95 4.10 0.37
CA ASP A 174 0.32 3.12 1.28
C ASP A 174 -0.31 3.84 2.46
N LEU A 175 -1.59 3.56 2.75
CA LEU A 175 -2.31 4.11 3.89
C LEU A 175 -3.22 3.04 4.52
N VAL A 176 -2.93 2.71 5.76
CA VAL A 176 -3.72 1.73 6.54
C VAL A 176 -4.24 2.41 7.81
N PRO A 177 -5.37 3.13 7.73
CA PRO A 177 -5.90 3.87 8.87
C PRO A 177 -6.40 2.94 9.97
N ILE A 178 -6.60 3.49 11.18
CA ILE A 178 -7.17 2.73 12.32
C ILE A 178 -8.53 2.14 11.94
N LEU A 179 -9.40 2.94 11.36
CA LEU A 179 -10.73 2.52 10.92
C LEU A 179 -10.72 2.27 9.41
N PRO A 180 -11.17 1.12 8.97
CA PRO A 180 -11.73 -0.03 9.71
C PRO A 180 -10.69 -1.05 10.21
N TRP A 181 -9.41 -0.89 9.93
CA TRP A 181 -8.41 -1.94 9.94
C TRP A 181 -8.03 -2.48 11.32
N PHE A 182 -8.13 -1.66 12.37
CA PHE A 182 -7.96 -2.17 13.73
C PHE A 182 -9.06 -3.17 14.12
N GLY A 183 -10.29 -2.97 13.61
CA GLY A 183 -11.37 -3.95 13.77
C GLY A 183 -11.02 -5.32 13.20
N VAL A 184 -10.34 -5.37 12.05
CA VAL A 184 -9.86 -6.63 11.44
C VAL A 184 -8.85 -7.34 12.34
N VAL A 185 -7.94 -6.60 13.00
CA VAL A 185 -7.01 -7.19 13.98
C VAL A 185 -7.77 -7.83 15.15
N LEU A 186 -8.79 -7.14 15.68
CA LEU A 186 -9.62 -7.67 16.78
C LEU A 186 -10.40 -8.91 16.34
N ILE A 187 -10.92 -8.94 15.11
CA ILE A 187 -11.56 -10.13 14.53
C ILE A 187 -10.56 -11.29 14.45
N GLY A 188 -9.33 -11.04 14.01
CA GLY A 188 -8.25 -12.03 14.01
C GLY A 188 -7.92 -12.58 15.39
N MET A 189 -7.91 -11.71 16.42
CA MET A 189 -7.75 -12.14 17.82
C MET A 189 -8.90 -13.02 18.28
N GLY A 190 -10.14 -12.60 18.03
CA GLY A 190 -11.33 -13.34 18.39
C GLY A 190 -11.38 -14.72 17.74
N GLY A 191 -11.15 -14.76 16.41
CA GLY A 191 -11.12 -16.00 15.64
C GLY A 191 -10.06 -16.98 16.15
N MET A 192 -8.84 -16.51 16.42
CA MET A 192 -7.78 -17.37 16.95
C MET A 192 -8.11 -17.90 18.34
N ARG A 193 -8.73 -17.10 19.21
CA ARG A 193 -9.18 -17.60 20.53
C ARG A 193 -10.23 -18.69 20.39
N LEU A 194 -11.22 -18.52 19.50
CA LEU A 194 -12.22 -19.53 19.25
C LEU A 194 -11.61 -20.83 18.67
N VAL A 195 -10.64 -20.70 17.75
CA VAL A 195 -9.90 -21.87 17.27
C VAL A 195 -9.20 -22.60 18.41
N LEU A 196 -8.49 -21.87 19.30
CA LEU A 196 -7.72 -22.46 20.39
C LEU A 196 -8.61 -23.09 21.50
N THR A 197 -9.86 -22.66 21.63
CA THR A 197 -10.83 -23.21 22.59
C THR A 197 -11.74 -24.30 22.00
N SER A 198 -11.67 -24.52 20.70
CA SER A 198 -12.47 -25.52 19.98
C SER A 198 -11.73 -26.86 19.83
N GLN A 199 -12.47 -27.88 19.39
CA GLN A 199 -11.87 -29.19 19.05
C GLN A 199 -10.89 -29.11 17.86
N ILE A 200 -10.99 -28.05 17.04
CA ILE A 200 -10.08 -27.80 15.93
C ILE A 200 -8.66 -27.48 16.45
N ALA A 201 -8.51 -27.01 17.68
CA ALA A 201 -7.22 -26.69 18.30
C ALA A 201 -6.24 -27.86 18.21
N VAL A 202 -6.69 -29.08 18.46
CA VAL A 202 -5.84 -30.29 18.39
C VAL A 202 -5.27 -30.47 16.98
N ARG A 203 -6.12 -30.37 15.95
CA ARG A 203 -5.69 -30.48 14.55
C ARG A 203 -4.79 -29.34 14.12
N PHE A 204 -5.10 -28.13 14.55
CA PHE A 204 -4.30 -26.93 14.26
C PHE A 204 -2.89 -27.03 14.87
N GLN A 205 -2.78 -27.56 16.10
CA GLN A 205 -1.51 -27.73 16.80
C GLN A 205 -0.72 -28.93 16.27
N ALA A 206 -1.40 -30.01 15.90
CA ALA A 206 -0.79 -31.24 15.42
C ALA A 206 -0.35 -31.18 13.95
N PHE A 207 -0.79 -30.15 13.21
CA PHE A 207 -0.47 -30.06 11.78
C PHE A 207 1.03 -29.88 11.55
N HIS A 208 1.65 -30.91 10.98
CA HIS A 208 3.04 -30.90 10.54
C HIS A 208 3.14 -31.64 9.21
N SER A 209 3.48 -30.93 8.16
CA SER A 209 3.74 -31.52 6.84
C SER A 209 5.22 -31.45 6.49
N ARG A 210 5.72 -32.52 5.86
CA ARG A 210 7.09 -32.62 5.33
C ARG A 210 7.17 -32.21 3.86
N GLU A 211 6.05 -31.94 3.22
CA GLU A 211 5.97 -31.53 1.83
C GLU A 211 6.81 -30.28 1.56
N PRO A 212 7.67 -30.27 0.53
CA PRO A 212 8.57 -29.14 0.24
C PRO A 212 7.85 -27.81 0.07
N ALA A 213 6.69 -27.81 -0.61
CA ALA A 213 5.88 -26.59 -0.83
C ALA A 213 5.37 -26.01 0.50
N VAL A 214 4.86 -26.86 1.41
CA VAL A 214 4.39 -26.45 2.74
C VAL A 214 5.53 -25.91 3.58
N ARG A 215 6.69 -26.54 3.53
CA ARG A 215 7.91 -26.09 4.23
C ARG A 215 8.40 -24.75 3.68
N GLY A 216 8.39 -24.57 2.36
CA GLY A 216 8.73 -23.33 1.68
C GLY A 216 7.82 -22.17 2.11
N LEU A 217 6.49 -22.37 2.08
CA LEU A 217 5.53 -21.38 2.55
C LEU A 217 5.70 -21.06 4.05
N ALA A 218 5.91 -22.07 4.89
CA ALA A 218 6.17 -21.85 6.31
C ALA A 218 7.49 -21.10 6.55
N PHE A 219 8.51 -21.32 5.72
CA PHE A 219 9.75 -20.54 5.74
C PHE A 219 9.51 -19.08 5.39
N LEU A 220 8.81 -18.81 4.27
CA LEU A 220 8.41 -17.43 3.89
C LEU A 220 7.63 -16.75 5.02
N GLY A 221 6.68 -17.43 5.62
CA GLY A 221 5.89 -16.89 6.73
C GLY A 221 6.71 -16.59 7.99
N ARG A 222 7.75 -17.39 8.29
CA ARG A 222 8.66 -17.12 9.41
C ARG A 222 9.53 -15.88 9.18
N TRP A 223 9.95 -15.68 7.96
CA TRP A 223 10.77 -14.56 7.53
C TRP A 223 9.94 -13.43 6.88
N SER A 224 8.64 -13.35 7.22
CA SER A 224 7.70 -12.44 6.56
C SER A 224 8.15 -10.97 6.60
N LEU A 225 8.75 -10.49 7.68
CA LEU A 225 9.19 -9.08 7.79
C LEU A 225 10.38 -8.75 6.87
N PRO A 226 11.49 -9.52 6.83
CA PRO A 226 12.52 -9.31 5.82
C PRO A 226 12.01 -9.36 4.38
N PHE A 227 11.17 -10.35 4.04
CA PHE A 227 10.56 -10.41 2.71
C PHE A 227 9.68 -9.19 2.42
N TYR A 228 8.90 -8.73 3.42
CA TYR A 228 8.09 -7.52 3.29
C TYR A 228 8.95 -6.26 3.02
N VAL A 229 10.08 -6.10 3.67
CA VAL A 229 10.93 -4.90 3.50
C VAL A 229 11.75 -4.96 2.20
N LEU A 230 12.21 -6.14 1.82
CA LEU A 230 13.16 -6.29 0.70
C LEU A 230 12.50 -6.53 -0.66
N HIS A 231 11.24 -7.02 -0.71
CA HIS A 231 10.64 -7.40 -2.00
C HIS A 231 10.58 -6.21 -2.98
N GLN A 232 10.11 -5.06 -2.52
CA GLN A 232 9.90 -3.88 -3.38
C GLN A 232 11.22 -3.32 -3.94
N PRO A 233 12.27 -3.05 -3.13
CA PRO A 233 13.57 -2.66 -3.65
C PRO A 233 14.16 -3.67 -4.64
N VAL A 234 13.95 -4.97 -4.40
CA VAL A 234 14.45 -6.02 -5.31
C VAL A 234 13.70 -6.02 -6.63
N ILE A 235 12.36 -5.95 -6.62
CA ILE A 235 11.55 -5.93 -7.85
C ILE A 235 11.87 -4.67 -8.67
N ILE A 236 11.86 -3.50 -8.05
CA ILE A 236 12.20 -2.23 -8.73
C ILE A 236 13.61 -2.30 -9.30
N GLY A 237 14.59 -2.79 -8.54
CA GLY A 237 15.97 -2.93 -9.00
C GLY A 237 16.11 -3.85 -10.22
N ILE A 238 15.39 -4.97 -10.24
CA ILE A 238 15.37 -5.90 -11.38
C ILE A 238 14.72 -5.23 -12.60
N LEU A 239 13.55 -4.62 -12.44
CA LEU A 239 12.84 -3.98 -13.55
C LEU A 239 13.64 -2.79 -14.10
N TRP A 240 14.23 -1.99 -13.23
CA TRP A 240 15.10 -0.90 -13.64
C TRP A 240 16.32 -1.40 -14.44
N ALA A 241 16.97 -2.48 -13.99
CA ALA A 241 18.08 -3.09 -14.72
C ALA A 241 17.64 -3.64 -16.08
N LEU A 242 16.45 -4.26 -16.17
CA LEU A 242 15.88 -4.72 -17.44
C LEU A 242 15.61 -3.56 -18.40
N MET A 243 15.12 -2.42 -17.91
CA MET A 243 14.92 -1.22 -18.72
C MET A 243 16.24 -0.68 -19.30
N GLN A 244 17.33 -0.75 -18.55
CA GLN A 244 18.64 -0.33 -19.05
C GLN A 244 19.19 -1.25 -20.16
N LEU A 245 18.77 -2.51 -20.18
CA LEU A 245 19.14 -3.48 -21.23
C LEU A 245 18.28 -3.35 -22.50
N GLN A 246 17.05 -2.85 -22.37
CA GLN A 246 16.16 -2.56 -23.48
C GLN A 246 16.33 -1.09 -23.83
N SER A 247 17.17 -0.74 -24.79
CA SER A 247 17.48 0.62 -25.29
C SER A 247 16.40 1.71 -25.10
N PRO A 248 16.77 3.03 -25.03
CA PRO A 248 16.01 4.08 -24.34
C PRO A 248 14.75 4.56 -25.09
N VAL A 249 13.68 3.80 -25.06
CA VAL A 249 12.36 4.31 -25.49
C VAL A 249 11.27 3.67 -24.63
N LEU A 250 11.09 4.13 -23.40
CA LEU A 250 9.79 4.01 -22.71
C LEU A 250 9.79 5.01 -21.53
N THR A 251 9.23 6.17 -21.77
CA THR A 251 8.77 7.06 -20.71
C THR A 251 7.65 6.32 -19.96
N PRO A 252 7.67 6.18 -18.62
CA PRO A 252 6.60 5.47 -17.89
C PRO A 252 5.25 6.13 -18.14
N PRO A 253 4.18 5.38 -18.46
CA PRO A 253 2.85 5.94 -18.75
C PRO A 253 2.29 6.79 -17.59
N ILE A 254 2.67 6.47 -16.34
CA ILE A 254 2.20 7.20 -15.15
C ILE A 254 2.77 8.63 -15.08
N ALA A 255 4.06 8.80 -15.41
CA ALA A 255 4.64 10.14 -15.42
C ALA A 255 4.01 11.02 -16.50
N GLN A 256 3.66 10.43 -17.66
CA GLN A 256 2.95 11.15 -18.72
C GLN A 256 1.50 11.47 -18.34
N THR A 257 0.80 10.56 -17.66
CA THR A 257 -0.58 10.77 -17.21
C THR A 257 -0.65 11.86 -16.14
N ASP A 258 0.29 11.88 -15.17
CA ASP A 258 0.34 12.93 -14.14
C ASP A 258 0.75 14.29 -14.76
N GLN A 259 1.68 14.31 -15.70
CA GLN A 259 2.03 15.52 -16.46
C GLN A 259 0.85 16.01 -17.30
N ALA A 260 0.14 15.11 -17.97
CA ALA A 260 -1.04 15.45 -18.79
C ALA A 260 -2.17 16.02 -17.91
N VAL A 261 -2.45 15.39 -16.78
CA VAL A 261 -3.48 15.86 -15.83
C VAL A 261 -3.10 17.21 -15.22
N SER A 262 -1.85 17.34 -14.77
CA SER A 262 -1.36 18.60 -14.19
C SER A 262 -1.30 19.73 -15.22
N PHE A 263 -0.89 19.44 -16.47
CA PHE A 263 -0.91 20.37 -17.56
C PHE A 263 -2.34 20.81 -17.91
N SER A 264 -3.28 19.88 -18.07
CA SER A 264 -4.69 20.21 -18.33
C SER A 264 -5.27 21.14 -17.28
N ALA A 265 -5.06 20.82 -15.99
CA ALA A 265 -5.57 21.64 -14.90
C ALA A 265 -4.95 23.03 -14.88
N SER A 266 -3.63 23.15 -15.02
CA SER A 266 -2.91 24.41 -15.01
C SER A 266 -3.21 25.27 -16.26
N CYS A 267 -3.32 24.63 -17.43
CA CYS A 267 -3.72 25.29 -18.68
C CYS A 267 -5.11 25.87 -18.56
N GLN A 268 -6.09 25.10 -18.07
CA GLN A 268 -7.47 25.55 -17.93
C GLN A 268 -7.56 26.71 -16.94
N GLN A 269 -6.94 26.60 -15.77
CA GLN A 269 -6.89 27.66 -14.77
C GLN A 269 -6.27 28.96 -15.33
N SER A 270 -5.17 28.84 -16.08
CA SER A 270 -4.48 30.00 -16.65
C SER A 270 -5.30 30.67 -17.75
N CYS A 271 -5.98 29.88 -18.60
CA CYS A 271 -6.84 30.36 -19.67
C CYS A 271 -8.07 31.11 -19.09
N GLU A 272 -8.74 30.55 -18.10
CA GLU A 272 -9.88 31.18 -17.42
C GLU A 272 -9.48 32.45 -16.66
N ALA A 273 -8.32 32.42 -15.99
CA ALA A 273 -7.76 33.61 -15.33
C ALA A 273 -7.42 34.75 -16.31
N ALA A 274 -7.09 34.39 -17.57
CA ALA A 274 -6.88 35.37 -18.65
C ALA A 274 -8.20 35.89 -19.28
N GLY A 275 -9.37 35.49 -18.77
CA GLY A 275 -10.69 35.89 -19.22
C GLY A 275 -11.29 35.04 -20.35
N GLY A 276 -10.73 33.82 -20.56
CA GLY A 276 -11.31 32.86 -21.50
C GLY A 276 -12.59 32.22 -20.96
N GLU A 277 -13.56 31.99 -21.85
CA GLU A 277 -14.76 31.21 -21.51
C GLU A 277 -14.40 29.75 -21.27
N THR A 278 -15.00 29.10 -20.26
CA THR A 278 -14.70 27.71 -19.86
C THR A 278 -14.72 26.72 -21.04
N GLY A 279 -15.72 26.83 -21.94
CA GLY A 279 -15.83 25.98 -23.14
C GLY A 279 -14.70 26.19 -24.15
N HIS A 280 -14.26 27.43 -24.37
CA HIS A 280 -13.11 27.75 -25.20
C HIS A 280 -11.80 27.22 -24.58
N CYS A 281 -11.61 27.44 -23.29
CA CYS A 281 -10.42 26.98 -22.55
C CYS A 281 -10.30 25.45 -22.57
N THR A 282 -11.41 24.73 -22.40
CA THR A 282 -11.41 23.25 -22.49
C THR A 282 -10.96 22.77 -23.85
N ARG A 283 -11.49 23.35 -24.96
CA ARG A 283 -11.08 22.96 -26.33
C ARG A 283 -9.63 23.32 -26.63
N TYR A 284 -9.18 24.52 -26.20
CA TYR A 284 -7.80 24.94 -26.38
C TYR A 284 -6.82 24.02 -25.64
N CYS A 285 -7.07 23.74 -24.36
CA CYS A 285 -6.16 22.96 -23.54
C CYS A 285 -6.13 21.47 -23.93
N SER A 286 -7.26 20.91 -24.38
CA SER A 286 -7.27 19.54 -24.93
C SER A 286 -6.49 19.42 -26.24
N CYS A 287 -6.61 20.40 -27.14
CA CYS A 287 -5.81 20.47 -28.37
C CYS A 287 -4.31 20.63 -28.02
N ALA A 288 -3.97 21.53 -27.08
CA ALA A 288 -2.58 21.75 -26.71
C ALA A 288 -1.94 20.49 -26.10
N LEU A 289 -2.68 19.76 -25.27
CA LEU A 289 -2.22 18.50 -24.69
C LEU A 289 -1.95 17.46 -25.80
N ASP A 290 -2.90 17.26 -26.70
CA ASP A 290 -2.79 16.31 -27.83
C ASP A 290 -1.55 16.60 -28.71
N GLN A 291 -1.30 17.88 -29.00
CA GLN A 291 -0.15 18.30 -29.81
C GLN A 291 1.19 18.17 -29.06
N ILE A 292 1.21 18.36 -27.72
CA ILE A 292 2.37 18.18 -26.88
C ILE A 292 2.74 16.68 -26.82
N GLU A 293 1.76 15.82 -26.63
CA GLU A 293 1.94 14.37 -26.59
C GLU A 293 2.40 13.83 -27.94
N THR A 294 1.68 14.17 -29.02
CA THR A 294 1.99 13.72 -30.39
C THR A 294 3.36 14.21 -30.86
N GLY A 295 3.70 15.45 -30.50
CA GLY A 295 4.97 16.08 -30.87
C GLY A 295 6.14 15.74 -29.93
N ASN A 296 5.90 14.98 -28.85
CA ASN A 296 6.87 14.70 -27.77
C ASN A 296 7.55 15.99 -27.26
N LEU A 297 6.72 17.02 -26.97
CA LEU A 297 7.18 18.37 -26.63
C LEU A 297 7.18 18.67 -25.11
N TRP A 298 7.11 17.64 -24.25
CA TRP A 298 7.07 17.83 -22.81
C TRP A 298 8.28 18.63 -22.29
N ASP A 299 9.47 18.34 -22.79
CA ASP A 299 10.71 19.07 -22.43
C ASP A 299 10.70 20.54 -22.91
N ALA A 300 9.82 20.88 -23.87
CA ALA A 300 9.70 22.23 -24.40
C ALA A 300 8.71 23.12 -23.65
N ILE A 301 7.98 22.56 -22.67
CA ILE A 301 7.02 23.33 -21.85
C ILE A 301 7.74 24.23 -20.85
N ASP A 302 8.90 23.82 -20.34
CA ASP A 302 9.68 24.62 -19.44
C ASP A 302 10.35 25.79 -20.19
N LEU A 303 9.93 27.03 -19.85
CA LEU A 303 10.43 28.26 -20.45
C LEU A 303 11.95 28.46 -20.25
N ALA A 304 12.48 27.96 -19.13
CA ALA A 304 13.90 28.17 -18.76
C ALA A 304 14.87 27.32 -19.59
N SER A 305 14.42 26.18 -20.11
CA SER A 305 15.25 25.20 -20.85
C SER A 305 14.98 25.17 -22.34
N ARG A 306 14.06 26.00 -22.88
CA ARG A 306 13.56 25.93 -24.25
C ARG A 306 14.59 26.37 -25.30
N THR A 307 14.83 25.52 -26.30
CA THR A 307 15.65 25.86 -27.46
C THR A 307 14.88 26.70 -28.48
N ALA A 308 15.58 27.40 -29.39
CA ALA A 308 14.95 28.19 -30.45
C ALA A 308 14.06 27.33 -31.39
N GLU A 309 14.46 26.10 -31.69
CA GLU A 309 13.67 25.16 -32.50
C GLU A 309 12.37 24.72 -31.77
N GLN A 310 12.48 24.42 -30.48
CA GLN A 310 11.31 24.10 -29.64
C GLN A 310 10.35 25.28 -29.54
N GLN A 311 10.86 26.50 -29.45
CA GLN A 311 10.03 27.71 -29.43
C GLN A 311 9.17 27.82 -30.69
N VAL A 312 9.75 27.58 -31.87
CA VAL A 312 8.99 27.60 -33.16
C VAL A 312 7.89 26.55 -33.15
N LYS A 313 8.13 25.35 -32.61
CA LYS A 313 7.11 24.29 -32.52
C LYS A 313 5.99 24.67 -31.54
N ILE A 314 6.32 25.27 -30.42
CA ILE A 314 5.30 25.75 -29.44
C ILE A 314 4.47 26.91 -30.01
N ASP A 315 5.09 27.84 -30.72
CA ASP A 315 4.35 28.93 -31.38
C ASP A 315 3.39 28.43 -32.45
N ALA A 316 3.80 27.42 -33.22
CA ALA A 316 2.94 26.77 -34.23
C ALA A 316 1.76 26.05 -33.58
N LEU A 317 2.00 25.26 -32.51
CA LEU A 317 1.00 24.60 -31.69
C LEU A 317 -0.01 25.60 -31.12
N THR A 318 0.48 26.69 -30.53
CA THR A 318 -0.37 27.73 -29.94
C THR A 318 -1.31 28.38 -31.00
N LYS A 319 -0.80 28.67 -32.20
CA LYS A 319 -1.61 29.21 -33.30
C LYS A 319 -2.66 28.21 -33.77
N LEU A 320 -2.28 26.93 -33.93
CA LEU A 320 -3.18 25.84 -34.35
C LEU A 320 -4.33 25.68 -33.35
N CYS A 321 -4.02 25.50 -32.08
CA CYS A 321 -5.02 25.23 -31.05
C CYS A 321 -5.93 26.44 -30.77
N ARG A 322 -5.40 27.67 -30.91
CA ARG A 322 -6.25 28.87 -30.87
C ARG A 322 -7.25 28.92 -32.01
N ALA A 323 -6.86 28.52 -33.20
CA ALA A 323 -7.78 28.46 -34.38
C ALA A 323 -8.84 27.36 -34.22
N MET A 324 -8.52 26.24 -33.56
CA MET A 324 -9.44 25.13 -33.35
C MET A 324 -10.39 25.37 -32.15
N ALA A 325 -10.04 26.23 -31.21
CA ALA A 325 -10.86 26.54 -30.04
C ALA A 325 -11.96 27.56 -30.29
N ASN A 326 -11.82 28.37 -31.37
CA ASN A 326 -12.86 29.32 -31.87
C ASN A 326 -13.91 28.58 -32.67
#